data_8360298ebbff39668ee831c82ac57231
#
_entry.id   8360298ebbff39668ee831c82ac57231
#
_cell.length_a   1.000
_cell.length_b   1.000
_cell.length_c   1.000
_cell.angle_alpha   90.00
_cell.angle_beta   90.00
_cell.angle_gamma   90.00
#
_symmetry.space_group_name_H-M   'P 1'
#
loop_
_entity.id
_entity.type
_entity.pdbx_description
1 polymer ?
#
loop_
_entity_poly.entity_id
_entity_poly.type
_entity_poly.pdbx_seq_one_letter_code
_entity_poly.pdbx_strand_id
1 'polypeptide(L)'
;DGITLKAYIEQEGSLSWKDSVHFTIQILRGLQHAHDKGIVHRDVKPQNIMVLADGTIKVADFGIARFARNEQRTITDKAIGSVHYISPEQARGEKTDEKADTYSVGVMLYEMLTGQLPFEAESTVSVAIMQLQRDPQLPTEINGSIPIGLEQITMHAMQKTPERRYQSASEMLCDLSQFRKDPALTFDYSYYVDNAPTKF
;
A
#
# COMPACT_ATOMS: atom_id res chain seq x y z
N ASP A 1 -15.06 -7.26 -19.11
CA ASP A 1 -13.83 -6.58 -19.57
C ASP A 1 -13.43 -5.54 -18.54
N GLY A 2 -12.13 -5.47 -18.25
CA GLY A 2 -11.56 -4.53 -17.29
C GLY A 2 -10.09 -4.29 -17.64
N ILE A 3 -9.50 -3.26 -17.03
CA ILE A 3 -8.08 -2.95 -17.16
C ILE A 3 -7.39 -3.05 -15.80
N THR A 4 -6.07 -3.18 -15.77
CA THR A 4 -5.35 -3.14 -14.50
C THR A 4 -5.38 -1.73 -13.91
N LEU A 5 -5.36 -1.62 -12.58
CA LEU A 5 -5.24 -0.32 -11.92
C LEU A 5 -3.97 0.41 -12.36
N LYS A 6 -2.88 -0.33 -12.68
CA LYS A 6 -1.66 0.26 -13.23
C LYS A 6 -1.92 0.98 -14.55
N ALA A 7 -2.58 0.32 -15.50
CA ALA A 7 -2.95 0.92 -16.76
C ALA A 7 -3.90 2.12 -16.58
N TYR A 8 -4.81 2.03 -15.61
CA TYR A 8 -5.72 3.11 -15.29
C TYR A 8 -4.97 4.35 -14.76
N ILE A 9 -4.03 4.17 -13.82
CA ILE A 9 -3.18 5.26 -13.30
C ILE A 9 -2.34 5.87 -14.44
N GLU A 10 -1.75 5.06 -15.31
CA GLU A 10 -0.94 5.53 -16.43
C GLU A 10 -1.75 6.36 -17.45
N GLN A 11 -3.03 6.03 -17.64
CA GLN A 11 -3.92 6.80 -18.53
C GLN A 11 -4.34 8.14 -17.92
N GLU A 12 -4.64 8.16 -16.62
CA GLU A 12 -5.15 9.35 -15.92
C GLU A 12 -4.04 10.26 -15.37
N GLY A 13 -2.80 9.71 -15.22
CA GLY A 13 -1.66 10.36 -14.56
C GLY A 13 -1.78 10.30 -13.03
N SER A 14 -2.83 10.86 -12.45
CA SER A 14 -3.20 10.70 -11.03
C SER A 14 -4.71 10.63 -10.91
N LEU A 15 -5.19 10.02 -9.83
CA LEU A 15 -6.62 9.89 -9.58
C LEU A 15 -7.13 10.98 -8.64
N SER A 16 -8.41 11.31 -8.76
CA SER A 16 -9.05 12.13 -7.74
C SER A 16 -8.96 11.44 -6.38
N TRP A 17 -8.85 12.20 -5.29
CA TRP A 17 -8.83 11.62 -3.96
C TRP A 17 -10.11 10.80 -3.66
N LYS A 18 -11.24 11.16 -4.27
CA LYS A 18 -12.52 10.43 -4.13
C LYS A 18 -12.44 9.04 -4.76
N ASP A 19 -11.92 8.95 -5.97
CA ASP A 19 -11.74 7.67 -6.67
C ASP A 19 -10.67 6.82 -5.99
N SER A 20 -9.57 7.44 -5.54
CA SER A 20 -8.52 6.77 -4.79
C SER A 20 -9.05 6.13 -3.51
N VAL A 21 -9.85 6.85 -2.74
CA VAL A 21 -10.53 6.33 -1.53
C VAL A 21 -11.52 5.22 -1.89
N HIS A 22 -12.32 5.42 -2.95
CA HIS A 22 -13.30 4.43 -3.38
C HIS A 22 -12.65 3.10 -3.77
N PHE A 23 -11.58 3.14 -4.55
CA PHE A 23 -10.82 1.95 -4.96
C PHE A 23 -10.13 1.29 -3.78
N THR A 24 -9.46 2.08 -2.92
CA THR A 24 -8.76 1.57 -1.75
C THR A 24 -9.71 0.84 -0.78
N ILE A 25 -10.91 1.37 -0.54
CA ILE A 25 -11.92 0.71 0.29
C ILE A 25 -12.30 -0.67 -0.29
N GLN A 26 -12.48 -0.77 -1.60
CA GLN A 26 -12.83 -2.05 -2.22
C GLN A 26 -11.68 -3.05 -2.13
N ILE A 27 -10.42 -2.61 -2.37
CA ILE A 27 -9.21 -3.43 -2.24
C ILE A 27 -9.08 -3.98 -0.82
N LEU A 28 -9.20 -3.11 0.19
CA LEU A 28 -9.10 -3.50 1.60
C LEU A 28 -10.19 -4.49 2.02
N ARG A 29 -11.41 -4.36 1.50
CA ARG A 29 -12.48 -5.35 1.73
C ARG A 29 -12.12 -6.72 1.17
N GLY A 30 -11.54 -6.75 -0.03
CA GLY A 30 -11.06 -8.00 -0.64
C GLY A 30 -9.92 -8.63 0.16
N LEU A 31 -8.95 -7.84 0.61
CA LEU A 31 -7.84 -8.28 1.45
C LEU A 31 -8.32 -8.77 2.80
N GLN A 32 -9.21 -8.03 3.48
CA GLN A 32 -9.76 -8.45 4.78
C GLN A 32 -10.45 -9.81 4.66
N HIS A 33 -11.25 -10.02 3.61
CA HIS A 33 -11.88 -11.31 3.40
C HIS A 33 -10.88 -12.47 3.23
N ALA A 34 -9.72 -12.22 2.62
CA ALA A 34 -8.65 -13.20 2.50
C ALA A 34 -7.94 -13.40 3.85
N HIS A 35 -7.64 -12.31 4.56
CA HIS A 35 -6.99 -12.33 5.87
C HIS A 35 -7.81 -13.11 6.90
N ASP A 36 -9.15 -12.95 6.91
CA ASP A 36 -10.07 -13.71 7.77
C ASP A 36 -10.00 -15.24 7.53
N LYS A 37 -9.49 -15.64 6.35
CA LYS A 37 -9.23 -17.04 5.99
C LYS A 37 -7.77 -17.46 6.18
N GLY A 38 -6.95 -16.62 6.80
CA GLY A 38 -5.53 -16.85 7.01
C GLY A 38 -4.68 -16.73 5.74
N ILE A 39 -5.20 -16.07 4.68
CA ILE A 39 -4.49 -15.88 3.41
C ILE A 39 -3.96 -14.46 3.34
N VAL A 40 -2.64 -14.30 3.32
CA VAL A 40 -1.94 -13.03 3.10
C VAL A 40 -1.52 -12.94 1.63
N HIS A 41 -1.80 -11.81 0.98
CA HIS A 41 -1.55 -11.64 -0.46
C HIS A 41 -0.07 -11.53 -0.81
N ARG A 42 0.69 -10.72 -0.08
CA ARG A 42 2.15 -10.53 -0.18
C ARG A 42 2.70 -9.95 -1.49
N ASP A 43 1.84 -9.65 -2.46
CA ASP A 43 2.22 -9.03 -3.74
C ASP A 43 1.12 -8.05 -4.20
N VAL A 44 0.60 -7.25 -3.25
CA VAL A 44 -0.37 -6.20 -3.54
C VAL A 44 0.32 -5.10 -4.34
N LYS A 45 -0.20 -4.83 -5.54
CA LYS A 45 0.31 -3.80 -6.46
C LYS A 45 -0.73 -3.51 -7.54
N PRO A 46 -0.67 -2.36 -8.23
CA PRO A 46 -1.69 -1.97 -9.20
C PRO A 46 -1.83 -2.94 -10.38
N GLN A 47 -0.78 -3.70 -10.73
CA GLN A 47 -0.84 -4.73 -11.77
C GLN A 47 -1.73 -5.92 -11.39
N ASN A 48 -1.90 -6.17 -10.10
CA ASN A 48 -2.73 -7.26 -9.55
C ASN A 48 -4.12 -6.81 -9.14
N ILE A 49 -4.49 -5.56 -9.46
CA ILE A 49 -5.82 -5.00 -9.21
C ILE A 49 -6.50 -4.75 -10.56
N MET A 50 -7.69 -5.30 -10.75
CA MET A 50 -8.51 -5.08 -11.94
C MET A 50 -9.60 -4.07 -11.64
N VAL A 51 -9.72 -3.07 -12.51
CA VAL A 51 -10.81 -2.08 -12.53
C VAL A 51 -11.77 -2.50 -13.64
N LEU A 52 -12.98 -2.85 -13.27
CA LEU A 52 -14.04 -3.20 -14.23
C LEU A 52 -14.74 -1.95 -14.76
N ALA A 53 -15.44 -2.09 -15.89
CA ALA A 53 -16.13 -0.98 -16.53
C ALA A 53 -17.22 -0.30 -15.66
N ASP A 54 -17.75 -1.01 -14.68
CA ASP A 54 -18.72 -0.51 -13.70
C ASP A 54 -18.07 0.12 -12.44
N GLY A 55 -16.73 0.24 -12.42
CA GLY A 55 -15.96 0.75 -11.27
C GLY A 55 -15.75 -0.29 -10.16
N THR A 56 -16.14 -1.54 -10.37
CA THR A 56 -15.86 -2.63 -9.42
C THR A 56 -14.38 -2.99 -9.44
N ILE A 57 -13.80 -3.17 -8.27
CA ILE A 57 -12.41 -3.59 -8.09
C ILE A 57 -12.35 -5.08 -7.79
N LYS A 58 -11.42 -5.78 -8.44
CA LYS A 58 -11.09 -7.17 -8.13
C LYS A 58 -9.60 -7.30 -7.84
N VAL A 59 -9.28 -7.90 -6.69
CA VAL A 59 -7.91 -8.28 -6.32
C VAL A 59 -7.61 -9.64 -6.95
N ALA A 60 -6.55 -9.70 -7.74
CA ALA A 60 -6.11 -10.89 -8.46
C ALA A 60 -4.73 -11.35 -7.99
N ASP A 61 -4.32 -12.55 -8.41
CA ASP A 61 -2.97 -13.10 -8.20
C ASP A 61 -2.51 -13.09 -6.73
N PHE A 62 -3.34 -13.59 -5.83
CA PHE A 62 -2.90 -13.91 -4.47
C PHE A 62 -1.63 -14.74 -4.52
N GLY A 63 -0.56 -14.27 -3.85
CA GLY A 63 0.81 -14.77 -3.93
C GLY A 63 1.05 -16.26 -3.58
N ILE A 64 0.09 -17.13 -3.91
CA ILE A 64 0.13 -18.58 -3.69
C ILE A 64 1.39 -19.20 -4.32
N ALA A 65 1.89 -18.62 -5.41
CA ALA A 65 3.11 -19.08 -6.09
C ALA A 65 4.42 -18.82 -5.30
N ARG A 66 4.41 -17.98 -4.27
CA ARG A 66 5.59 -17.73 -3.43
C ARG A 66 5.81 -18.81 -2.36
N PHE A 67 4.77 -19.57 -1.96
CA PHE A 67 4.92 -20.68 -1.04
C PHE A 67 5.58 -21.92 -1.68
N ALA A 68 5.47 -22.08 -3.00
CA ALA A 68 6.02 -23.22 -3.72
C ALA A 68 7.50 -23.07 -4.15
N ARG A 69 8.09 -21.90 -3.97
CA ARG A 69 9.49 -21.59 -4.35
C ARG A 69 10.33 -21.15 -3.16
N ASN A 70 10.52 -22.07 -2.25
CA ASN A 70 11.49 -21.88 -1.16
C ASN A 70 12.92 -22.20 -1.58
N GLU A 71 13.27 -22.11 -2.87
CA GLU A 71 14.63 -22.34 -3.34
C GLU A 71 14.98 -21.39 -4.51
N GLN A 72 16.11 -20.69 -4.33
CA GLN A 72 16.90 -19.94 -5.33
C GLN A 72 16.21 -18.76 -6.04
N ARG A 73 16.45 -17.57 -5.48
CA ARG A 73 16.12 -16.28 -6.07
C ARG A 73 16.99 -15.99 -7.30
N THR A 74 16.47 -16.25 -8.48
CA THR A 74 16.82 -15.45 -9.65
C THR A 74 15.83 -14.29 -9.70
N ILE A 75 16.37 -13.05 -9.68
CA ILE A 75 15.60 -11.82 -9.90
C ILE A 75 15.12 -11.88 -11.36
N THR A 76 13.89 -12.33 -11.57
CA THR A 76 13.26 -12.30 -12.89
C THR A 76 12.57 -10.95 -13.09
N ASP A 77 12.33 -10.52 -14.34
CA ASP A 77 11.71 -9.24 -14.71
C ASP A 77 10.38 -8.96 -13.96
N LYS A 78 9.66 -9.98 -13.53
CA LYS A 78 8.48 -9.85 -12.64
C LYS A 78 8.81 -9.31 -11.25
N ALA A 79 10.07 -9.44 -10.77
CA ALA A 79 10.50 -8.88 -9.49
C ALA A 79 10.79 -7.37 -9.58
N ILE A 80 11.10 -6.86 -10.77
CA ILE A 80 11.51 -5.45 -10.99
C ILE A 80 10.36 -4.49 -10.64
N GLY A 81 9.14 -4.76 -11.09
CA GLY A 81 7.99 -3.92 -10.76
C GLY A 81 7.43 -4.07 -9.35
N SER A 82 7.67 -5.23 -8.70
CA SER A 82 7.12 -5.50 -7.35
C SER A 82 7.90 -4.80 -6.23
N VAL A 83 9.18 -4.45 -6.45
CA VAL A 83 10.03 -3.83 -5.42
C VAL A 83 9.50 -2.49 -4.92
N HIS A 84 8.77 -1.77 -5.76
CA HIS A 84 8.20 -0.46 -5.40
C HIS A 84 7.08 -0.53 -4.34
N TYR A 85 6.45 -1.71 -4.17
CA TYR A 85 5.30 -1.92 -3.30
C TYR A 85 5.58 -2.84 -2.12
N ILE A 86 6.78 -3.46 -2.04
CA ILE A 86 7.12 -4.38 -0.95
C ILE A 86 7.28 -3.64 0.38
N SER A 87 6.85 -4.28 1.45
CA SER A 87 7.06 -3.76 2.78
C SER A 87 8.53 -3.86 3.23
N PRO A 88 8.96 -3.04 4.22
CA PRO A 88 10.31 -3.11 4.77
C PRO A 88 10.71 -4.52 5.24
N GLU A 89 9.84 -5.22 5.95
CA GLU A 89 10.08 -6.59 6.41
C GLU A 89 10.21 -7.59 5.25
N GLN A 90 9.46 -7.40 4.16
CA GLN A 90 9.64 -8.20 2.94
C GLN A 90 11.00 -7.93 2.29
N ALA A 91 11.43 -6.66 2.25
CA ALA A 91 12.73 -6.28 1.70
C ALA A 91 13.90 -6.89 2.49
N ARG A 92 13.73 -7.06 3.83
CA ARG A 92 14.71 -7.76 4.69
C ARG A 92 14.62 -9.28 4.57
N GLY A 93 13.58 -9.83 3.95
CA GLY A 93 13.36 -11.28 3.90
C GLY A 93 12.82 -11.86 5.21
N GLU A 94 12.24 -11.03 6.06
CA GLU A 94 11.63 -11.42 7.33
C GLU A 94 10.28 -12.10 7.13
N LYS A 95 9.77 -12.74 8.20
CA LYS A 95 8.42 -13.29 8.20
C LYS A 95 7.39 -12.17 8.10
N THR A 96 6.43 -12.31 7.20
CA THR A 96 5.39 -11.32 6.93
C THR A 96 4.00 -11.82 7.27
N ASP A 97 3.17 -10.91 7.74
CA ASP A 97 1.75 -11.09 8.01
C ASP A 97 0.90 -10.11 7.18
N GLU A 98 -0.37 -9.94 7.54
CA GLU A 98 -1.31 -9.03 6.85
C GLU A 98 -0.88 -7.55 6.87
N LYS A 99 -0.01 -7.13 7.80
CA LYS A 99 0.53 -5.76 7.85
C LYS A 99 1.42 -5.43 6.64
N ALA A 100 1.99 -6.45 5.98
CA ALA A 100 2.70 -6.24 4.72
C ALA A 100 1.75 -5.80 3.59
N ASP A 101 0.54 -6.37 3.54
CA ASP A 101 -0.47 -5.98 2.55
C ASP A 101 -0.98 -4.56 2.80
N THR A 102 -1.18 -4.15 4.06
CA THR A 102 -1.59 -2.77 4.39
C THR A 102 -0.52 -1.74 4.00
N TYR A 103 0.77 -2.06 4.15
CA TYR A 103 1.87 -1.22 3.64
C TYR A 103 1.79 -1.05 2.12
N SER A 104 1.65 -2.15 1.39
CA SER A 104 1.56 -2.14 -0.07
C SER A 104 0.33 -1.35 -0.56
N VAL A 105 -0.81 -1.43 0.15
CA VAL A 105 -1.99 -0.59 -0.10
C VAL A 105 -1.67 0.88 0.13
N GLY A 106 -0.91 1.22 1.18
CA GLY A 106 -0.45 2.59 1.44
C GLY A 106 0.39 3.15 0.28
N VAL A 107 1.35 2.38 -0.23
CA VAL A 107 2.16 2.75 -1.40
C VAL A 107 1.29 2.95 -2.65
N MET A 108 0.34 2.06 -2.87
CA MET A 108 -0.58 2.15 -4.01
C MET A 108 -1.52 3.36 -3.90
N LEU A 109 -2.02 3.67 -2.69
CA LEU A 109 -2.81 4.87 -2.43
C LEU A 109 -1.99 6.14 -2.70
N TYR A 110 -0.72 6.18 -2.25
CA TYR A 110 0.22 7.25 -2.55
C TYR A 110 0.34 7.47 -4.06
N GLU A 111 0.59 6.41 -4.84
CA GLU A 111 0.70 6.50 -6.30
C GLU A 111 -0.59 6.99 -6.95
N MET A 112 -1.75 6.48 -6.54
CA MET A 112 -3.04 6.95 -7.07
C MET A 112 -3.25 8.45 -6.85
N LEU A 113 -2.91 8.96 -5.66
CA LEU A 113 -3.11 10.36 -5.27
C LEU A 113 -2.12 11.32 -5.94
N THR A 114 -0.88 10.90 -6.12
CA THR A 114 0.22 11.78 -6.59
C THR A 114 0.60 11.55 -8.04
N GLY A 115 0.26 10.38 -8.61
CA GLY A 115 0.74 9.94 -9.91
C GLY A 115 2.22 9.51 -9.90
N GLN A 116 2.86 9.47 -8.73
CA GLN A 116 4.27 9.16 -8.56
C GLN A 116 4.47 8.05 -7.54
N LEU A 117 5.51 7.25 -7.73
CA LEU A 117 5.94 6.29 -6.72
C LEU A 117 6.64 7.02 -5.55
N PRO A 118 6.48 6.57 -4.30
CA PRO A 118 7.13 7.21 -3.17
C PRO A 118 8.66 7.07 -3.20
N PHE A 119 9.16 6.04 -3.87
CA PHE A 119 10.58 5.75 -4.03
C PHE A 119 10.90 5.26 -5.44
N GLU A 120 11.80 5.97 -6.10
CA GLU A 120 12.33 5.63 -7.43
C GLU A 120 13.85 5.73 -7.43
N ALA A 121 14.51 4.80 -8.09
CA ALA A 121 15.95 4.78 -8.28
C ALA A 121 16.31 3.91 -9.52
N GLU A 122 17.54 4.05 -10.02
CA GLU A 122 18.02 3.30 -11.19
C GLU A 122 18.08 1.77 -10.97
N SER A 123 18.23 1.33 -9.72
CA SER A 123 18.29 -0.09 -9.38
C SER A 123 17.21 -0.52 -8.39
N THR A 124 16.74 -1.75 -8.55
CA THR A 124 15.78 -2.38 -7.62
C THR A 124 16.35 -2.49 -6.19
N VAL A 125 17.66 -2.66 -6.06
CA VAL A 125 18.35 -2.69 -4.76
C VAL A 125 18.26 -1.32 -4.08
N SER A 126 18.49 -0.23 -4.82
CA SER A 126 18.36 1.13 -4.28
C SER A 126 16.92 1.43 -3.83
N VAL A 127 15.92 1.02 -4.61
CA VAL A 127 14.51 1.15 -4.22
C VAL A 127 14.22 0.36 -2.94
N ALA A 128 14.70 -0.89 -2.83
CA ALA A 128 14.55 -1.69 -1.62
C ALA A 128 15.18 -1.02 -0.39
N ILE A 129 16.36 -0.41 -0.54
CA ILE A 129 17.02 0.34 0.54
C ILE A 129 16.17 1.56 0.95
N MET A 130 15.59 2.27 -0.02
CA MET A 130 14.68 3.40 0.28
C MET A 130 13.43 2.92 1.03
N GLN A 131 12.84 1.78 0.65
CA GLN A 131 11.74 1.16 1.40
C GLN A 131 12.09 0.92 2.88
N LEU A 132 13.34 0.58 3.15
CA LEU A 132 13.82 0.30 4.51
C LEU A 132 14.08 1.55 5.34
N GLN A 133 14.59 2.63 4.73
CA GLN A 133 15.29 3.69 5.45
C GLN A 133 14.75 5.10 5.21
N ARG A 134 14.07 5.35 4.07
CA ARG A 134 13.64 6.71 3.71
C ARG A 134 12.16 6.92 3.98
N ASP A 135 11.82 8.08 4.50
CA ASP A 135 10.45 8.56 4.49
C ASP A 135 10.13 9.14 3.11
N PRO A 136 8.92 8.89 2.57
CA PRO A 136 8.51 9.46 1.31
C PRO A 136 8.21 10.96 1.47
N GLN A 137 8.23 11.70 0.37
CA GLN A 137 7.71 13.06 0.33
C GLN A 137 6.21 13.06 0.70
N LEU A 138 5.74 14.09 1.37
CA LEU A 138 4.33 14.17 1.74
C LEU A 138 3.44 14.31 0.49
N PRO A 139 2.36 13.54 0.37
CA PRO A 139 1.43 13.64 -0.76
C PRO A 139 0.92 15.06 -1.02
N THR A 140 0.65 15.85 0.02
CA THR A 140 0.17 17.24 -0.11
C THR A 140 1.23 18.20 -0.66
N GLU A 141 2.51 17.90 -0.52
CA GLU A 141 3.60 18.68 -1.14
C GLU A 141 3.67 18.46 -2.66
N ILE A 142 3.22 17.31 -3.15
CA ILE A 142 3.15 16.98 -4.57
C ILE A 142 1.84 17.49 -5.17
N ASN A 143 0.73 17.26 -4.47
CA ASN A 143 -0.60 17.65 -4.90
C ASN A 143 -1.38 18.27 -3.73
N GLY A 144 -1.39 19.58 -3.66
CA GLY A 144 -2.05 20.35 -2.60
C GLY A 144 -3.58 20.21 -2.53
N SER A 145 -4.20 19.50 -3.48
CA SER A 145 -5.64 19.19 -3.45
C SER A 145 -5.97 17.96 -2.60
N ILE A 146 -4.96 17.21 -2.15
CA ILE A 146 -5.12 16.04 -1.29
C ILE A 146 -5.49 16.53 0.12
N PRO A 147 -6.62 16.05 0.71
CA PRO A 147 -6.96 16.39 2.08
C PRO A 147 -5.93 15.84 3.08
N ILE A 148 -5.61 16.64 4.11
CA ILE A 148 -4.62 16.29 5.14
C ILE A 148 -4.93 14.96 5.82
N GLY A 149 -6.20 14.68 6.14
CA GLY A 149 -6.57 13.41 6.75
C GLY A 149 -6.26 12.20 5.88
N LEU A 150 -6.38 12.34 4.55
CA LEU A 150 -6.04 11.26 3.62
C LEU A 150 -4.53 11.06 3.49
N GLU A 151 -3.74 12.14 3.52
CA GLU A 151 -2.28 12.06 3.63
C GLU A 151 -1.89 11.32 4.91
N GLN A 152 -2.47 11.68 6.06
CA GLN A 152 -2.18 11.03 7.34
C GLN A 152 -2.47 9.53 7.31
N ILE A 153 -3.62 9.10 6.74
CA ILE A 153 -3.95 7.69 6.54
C ILE A 153 -2.89 7.00 5.67
N THR A 154 -2.51 7.61 4.55
CA THR A 154 -1.53 7.08 3.61
C THR A 154 -0.17 6.89 4.29
N MET A 155 0.31 7.92 4.98
CA MET A 155 1.61 7.91 5.68
C MET A 155 1.62 6.95 6.87
N HIS A 156 0.48 6.79 7.56
CA HIS A 156 0.35 5.79 8.64
C HIS A 156 0.43 4.37 8.10
N ALA A 157 -0.22 4.06 6.99
CA ALA A 157 -0.10 2.77 6.33
C ALA A 157 1.35 2.45 5.90
N MET A 158 2.13 3.49 5.54
CA MET A 158 3.51 3.36 5.08
C MET A 158 4.57 3.44 6.19
N GLN A 159 4.20 3.35 7.46
CA GLN A 159 5.16 3.29 8.56
C GLN A 159 6.13 2.11 8.39
N LYS A 160 7.42 2.34 8.66
CA LYS A 160 8.47 1.34 8.43
C LYS A 160 8.39 0.16 9.39
N THR A 161 7.97 0.43 10.61
CA THR A 161 7.81 -0.57 11.68
C THR A 161 6.38 -1.14 11.61
N PRO A 162 6.19 -2.46 11.44
CA PRO A 162 4.87 -3.07 11.31
C PRO A 162 3.92 -2.74 12.47
N GLU A 163 4.44 -2.64 13.69
CA GLU A 163 3.68 -2.34 14.91
C GLU A 163 3.17 -0.89 14.96
N ARG A 164 3.73 -0.01 14.10
CA ARG A 164 3.34 1.40 14.00
C ARG A 164 2.40 1.71 12.83
N ARG A 165 2.00 0.69 12.06
CA ARG A 165 1.01 0.81 10.98
C ARG A 165 -0.33 0.28 11.42
N TYR A 166 -1.29 0.31 10.51
CA TYR A 166 -2.53 -0.43 10.64
C TYR A 166 -2.26 -1.91 10.90
N GLN A 167 -2.85 -2.44 11.97
CA GLN A 167 -2.66 -3.84 12.37
C GLN A 167 -3.50 -4.79 11.52
N SER A 168 -4.53 -4.29 10.84
CA SER A 168 -5.37 -5.03 9.91
C SER A 168 -5.90 -4.16 8.79
N ALA A 169 -6.38 -4.78 7.71
CA ALA A 169 -7.10 -4.07 6.67
C ALA A 169 -8.40 -3.43 7.19
N SER A 170 -9.03 -4.01 8.20
CA SER A 170 -10.22 -3.47 8.86
C SER A 170 -9.95 -2.15 9.58
N GLU A 171 -8.80 -1.97 10.22
CA GLU A 171 -8.45 -0.70 10.86
C GLU A 171 -8.32 0.41 9.81
N MET A 172 -7.59 0.17 8.73
CA MET A 172 -7.46 1.14 7.64
C MET A 172 -8.81 1.44 6.97
N LEU A 173 -9.66 0.43 6.81
CA LEU A 173 -11.04 0.59 6.32
C LEU A 173 -11.88 1.49 7.23
N CYS A 174 -11.72 1.38 8.55
CA CYS A 174 -12.42 2.21 9.51
C CYS A 174 -12.09 3.69 9.30
N ASP A 175 -10.80 4.03 9.25
CA ASP A 175 -10.33 5.41 9.08
C ASP A 175 -10.74 5.98 7.72
N LEU A 176 -10.57 5.23 6.63
CA LEU A 176 -11.03 5.64 5.30
C LEU A 176 -12.55 5.83 5.23
N SER A 177 -13.32 5.02 5.97
CA SER A 177 -14.77 5.14 6.03
C SER A 177 -15.21 6.37 6.82
N GLN A 178 -14.51 6.74 7.88
CA GLN A 178 -14.74 7.96 8.63
C GLN A 178 -14.34 9.18 7.79
N PHE A 179 -13.15 9.17 7.19
CA PHE A 179 -12.69 10.21 6.29
C PHE A 179 -13.66 10.46 5.12
N ARG A 180 -14.19 9.39 4.50
CA ARG A 180 -15.16 9.52 3.41
C ARG A 180 -16.45 10.21 3.82
N LYS A 181 -16.87 10.07 5.09
CA LYS A 181 -18.05 10.75 5.64
C LYS A 181 -17.77 12.22 5.95
N ASP A 182 -16.57 12.51 6.41
CA ASP A 182 -16.11 13.87 6.73
C ASP A 182 -14.67 14.06 6.22
N PRO A 183 -14.48 14.59 5.00
CA PRO A 183 -13.16 14.83 4.42
C PRO A 183 -12.33 15.91 5.12
N ALA A 184 -12.90 16.66 6.07
CA ALA A 184 -12.16 17.60 6.90
C ALA A 184 -11.54 16.94 8.14
N LEU A 185 -11.88 15.66 8.39
CA LEU A 185 -11.34 14.91 9.51
C LEU A 185 -9.83 14.76 9.38
N THR A 186 -9.13 14.95 10.48
CA THR A 186 -7.69 14.69 10.63
C THR A 186 -7.48 13.60 11.68
N PHE A 187 -6.37 12.88 11.56
CA PHE A 187 -6.03 11.74 12.41
C PHE A 187 -4.76 12.04 13.20
N ASP A 188 -4.74 11.62 14.45
CA ASP A 188 -3.55 11.66 15.31
C ASP A 188 -3.08 10.24 15.59
N TYR A 189 -1.95 9.87 15.00
CA TYR A 189 -1.31 8.56 15.19
C TYR A 189 -0.12 8.62 16.15
N SER A 190 0.04 9.70 16.91
CA SER A 190 1.18 9.92 17.84
C SER A 190 1.27 8.86 18.94
N TYR A 191 0.14 8.30 19.38
CA TYR A 191 0.12 7.26 20.39
C TYR A 191 0.77 5.92 19.96
N TYR A 192 0.98 5.71 18.66
CA TYR A 192 1.78 4.58 18.18
C TYR A 192 3.30 4.80 18.34
N VAL A 193 3.73 6.02 18.63
CA VAL A 193 5.14 6.41 18.72
C VAL A 193 5.70 6.18 20.12
N ASP A 194 4.88 6.34 21.18
CA ASP A 194 5.35 6.41 22.56
C ASP A 194 5.52 5.06 23.27
N ASN A 195 5.08 3.94 22.69
CA ASN A 195 5.11 2.62 23.34
C ASN A 195 6.31 1.75 22.93
N ALA A 196 7.30 2.26 22.23
CA ALA A 196 8.54 1.52 21.98
C ALA A 196 9.45 1.64 23.19
N PRO A 197 9.84 0.52 23.87
CA PRO A 197 10.80 0.58 24.96
C PRO A 197 12.12 1.14 24.42
N THR A 198 12.58 2.23 25.03
CA THR A 198 13.93 2.78 24.81
C THR A 198 14.92 1.67 25.17
N LYS A 199 15.51 1.01 24.19
CA LYS A 199 16.65 0.14 24.43
C LYS A 199 17.85 1.03 24.66
N PHE A 200 18.31 1.09 25.94
CA PHE A 200 19.62 1.57 26.31
C PHE A 200 20.69 0.55 25.90
#